data_be61b7a75e5142b868de53724fb95621
#
_entry.id   be61b7a75e5142b868de53724fb95621
#
_cell.length_a   1.000
_cell.length_b   1.000
_cell.length_c   1.000
_cell.angle_alpha   90.00
_cell.angle_beta   90.00
_cell.angle_gamma   90.00
#
_symmetry.space_group_name_H-M   'P 1'
#
loop_
_entity.id
_entity.type
_entity.pdbx_description
1 polymer ?
#
loop_
_entity_poly.entity_id
_entity_poly.type
_entity_poly.pdbx_seq_one_letter_code
_entity_poly.pdbx_strand_id
1 'polypeptide(L)'
;MSDLHMEFAENSRYIKHNEFPVTGDVLVLAGDTFYLNNTVAPLSKFWKWASANYRQVLIVPGNHEYYQFCDVMERGLQWKWMLKDNVGIYQNQVVCIDNTDFILSTLWSNIPAQDEYWYYQSLHLSVRGFLKGAQASVNDKDVRVLYGVW
;
A
#
# COMPACT_ATOMS: atom_id res chain seq x y z
N MET A 1 0.89 -0.19 12.68
CA MET A 1 1.18 -1.55 12.17
C MET A 1 1.66 -1.44 10.74
N SER A 2 2.53 -2.34 10.25
CA SER A 2 2.97 -2.45 8.84
C SER A 2 3.14 -3.92 8.47
N ASP A 3 3.33 -4.21 7.20
CA ASP A 3 3.74 -5.53 6.67
C ASP A 3 2.83 -6.69 7.11
N LEU A 4 1.53 -6.48 7.10
CA LEU A 4 0.56 -7.51 7.47
C LEU A 4 0.45 -8.61 6.41
N HIS A 5 0.70 -8.26 5.15
CA HIS A 5 0.70 -9.18 4.02
C HIS A 5 -0.47 -10.16 4.04
N MET A 6 -1.67 -9.62 4.16
CA MET A 6 -2.91 -10.40 4.28
C MET A 6 -3.26 -11.18 3.01
N GLU A 7 -2.57 -10.92 1.91
CA GLU A 7 -2.62 -11.69 0.67
C GLU A 7 -2.04 -13.10 0.84
N PHE A 8 -1.14 -13.33 1.81
CA PHE A 8 -0.62 -14.65 2.11
C PHE A 8 -1.56 -15.42 3.02
N ALA A 9 -1.84 -16.66 2.64
CA ALA A 9 -2.83 -17.50 3.34
C ALA A 9 -2.51 -17.71 4.84
N GLU A 10 -1.22 -17.79 5.17
CA GLU A 10 -0.76 -17.99 6.55
C GLU A 10 -1.02 -16.76 7.40
N ASN A 11 -0.66 -15.58 6.90
CA ASN A 11 -0.89 -14.30 7.57
C ASN A 11 -2.39 -14.03 7.73
N SER A 12 -3.14 -14.24 6.67
CA SER A 12 -4.59 -14.10 6.69
C SER A 12 -5.25 -15.05 7.71
N ARG A 13 -4.75 -16.28 7.83
CA ARG A 13 -5.19 -17.25 8.83
C ARG A 13 -4.84 -16.78 10.25
N TYR A 14 -3.64 -16.29 10.46
CA TYR A 14 -3.20 -15.76 11.74
C TYR A 14 -4.09 -14.60 12.20
N ILE A 15 -4.27 -13.60 11.34
CA ILE A 15 -5.10 -12.41 11.60
C ILE A 15 -6.56 -12.78 11.92
N LYS A 16 -7.08 -13.84 11.29
CA LYS A 16 -8.44 -14.31 11.50
C LYS A 16 -8.66 -14.95 12.87
N HIS A 17 -7.63 -15.56 13.45
CA HIS A 17 -7.72 -16.35 14.67
C HIS A 17 -7.07 -15.72 15.90
N ASN A 18 -6.36 -14.62 15.72
CA ASN A 18 -5.71 -13.90 16.80
C ASN A 18 -6.28 -12.49 16.93
N GLU A 19 -6.44 -12.06 18.16
CA GLU A 19 -6.85 -10.69 18.45
C GLU A 19 -5.62 -9.80 18.56
N PHE A 20 -5.73 -8.59 18.02
CA PHE A 20 -4.72 -7.57 18.21
C PHE A 20 -5.10 -6.67 19.39
N PRO A 21 -4.14 -6.24 20.21
CA PRO A 21 -4.42 -5.29 21.27
C PRO A 21 -4.86 -3.94 20.65
N VAL A 22 -5.95 -3.40 21.17
CA VAL A 22 -6.39 -2.05 20.81
C VAL A 22 -5.76 -1.08 21.80
N THR A 23 -4.81 -0.27 21.33
CA THR A 23 -3.98 0.60 22.21
C THR A 23 -4.14 2.09 21.93
N GLY A 24 -5.06 2.47 21.03
CA GLY A 24 -5.32 3.87 20.67
C GLY A 24 -6.60 4.03 19.89
N ASP A 25 -6.96 5.27 19.60
CA ASP A 25 -8.20 5.63 18.89
C ASP A 25 -8.08 5.57 17.37
N VAL A 26 -6.86 5.71 16.85
CA VAL A 26 -6.54 5.69 15.43
C VAL A 26 -5.59 4.54 15.12
N LEU A 27 -5.98 3.71 14.16
CA LEU A 27 -5.10 2.67 13.61
C LEU A 27 -4.48 3.18 12.32
N VAL A 28 -3.15 3.18 12.27
CA VAL A 28 -2.40 3.43 11.04
C VAL A 28 -1.81 2.11 10.54
N LEU A 29 -2.12 1.75 9.29
CA LEU A 29 -1.52 0.65 8.56
C LEU A 29 -0.55 1.24 7.54
N ALA A 30 0.73 1.10 7.83
CA ALA A 30 1.80 1.78 7.10
C ALA A 30 2.44 0.88 6.04
N GLY A 31 1.65 0.52 5.04
CA GLY A 31 2.07 -0.24 3.87
C GLY A 31 2.05 -1.75 4.01
N ASP A 32 2.07 -2.40 2.86
CA ASP A 32 2.17 -3.83 2.67
C ASP A 32 1.12 -4.64 3.44
N THR A 33 -0.11 -4.16 3.34
CA THR A 33 -1.25 -4.75 4.04
C THR A 33 -1.94 -5.82 3.18
N PHE A 34 -2.12 -5.56 1.88
CA PHE A 34 -2.80 -6.45 0.92
C PHE A 34 -2.60 -5.95 -0.52
N TYR A 35 -3.07 -6.69 -1.54
CA TYR A 35 -3.09 -6.22 -2.92
C TYR A 35 -4.31 -5.35 -3.22
N LEU A 36 -4.13 -4.22 -3.93
CA LEU A 36 -5.23 -3.31 -4.35
C LEU A 36 -6.17 -3.92 -5.41
N ASN A 37 -5.76 -4.99 -6.06
CA ASN A 37 -6.64 -5.77 -6.92
C ASN A 37 -7.76 -6.42 -6.09
N ASN A 38 -8.62 -7.22 -6.67
CA ASN A 38 -9.86 -7.78 -6.12
C ASN A 38 -9.80 -8.49 -4.74
N THR A 39 -8.73 -8.35 -3.95
CA THR A 39 -8.54 -9.08 -2.70
C THR A 39 -9.07 -8.38 -1.45
N VAL A 40 -9.64 -7.19 -1.58
CA VAL A 40 -10.18 -6.44 -0.42
C VAL A 40 -11.40 -7.12 0.19
N ALA A 41 -12.21 -7.80 -0.61
CA ALA A 41 -13.42 -8.45 -0.15
C ALA A 41 -13.19 -9.62 0.84
N PRO A 42 -12.19 -10.50 0.66
CA PRO A 42 -11.90 -11.57 1.63
C PRO A 42 -11.48 -11.08 3.01
N LEU A 43 -11.02 -9.85 3.11
CA LEU A 43 -10.55 -9.22 4.35
C LEU A 43 -11.68 -8.61 5.18
N SER A 44 -12.92 -8.89 4.83
CA SER A 44 -14.10 -8.28 5.46
C SER A 44 -14.17 -8.45 7.00
N LYS A 45 -13.62 -9.54 7.56
CA LYS A 45 -13.59 -9.74 9.02
C LYS A 45 -12.61 -8.78 9.70
N PHE A 46 -11.42 -8.62 9.15
CA PHE A 46 -10.41 -7.69 9.67
C PHE A 46 -10.94 -6.25 9.61
N TRP A 47 -11.51 -5.85 8.47
CA TRP A 47 -12.06 -4.51 8.33
C TRP A 47 -13.28 -4.26 9.25
N LYS A 48 -14.08 -5.28 9.52
CA LYS A 48 -15.18 -5.19 10.50
C LYS A 48 -14.62 -4.97 11.90
N TRP A 49 -13.61 -5.75 12.28
CA TRP A 49 -12.93 -5.61 13.56
C TRP A 49 -12.25 -4.24 13.70
N ALA A 50 -11.46 -3.84 12.70
CA ALA A 50 -10.77 -2.56 12.73
C ALA A 50 -11.76 -1.38 12.81
N SER A 51 -12.82 -1.41 12.00
CA SER A 51 -13.88 -0.39 12.02
C SER A 51 -14.62 -0.30 13.37
N ALA A 52 -14.80 -1.43 14.06
CA ALA A 52 -15.50 -1.46 15.32
C ALA A 52 -14.65 -1.02 16.53
N ASN A 53 -13.33 -1.16 16.43
CA ASN A 53 -12.41 -0.91 17.55
C ASN A 53 -11.66 0.42 17.47
N TYR A 54 -11.64 1.05 16.31
CA TYR A 54 -10.94 2.32 16.11
C TYR A 54 -11.88 3.39 15.59
N ARG A 55 -11.70 4.62 16.06
CA ARG A 55 -12.44 5.78 15.56
C ARG A 55 -12.13 6.04 14.09
N GLN A 56 -10.88 5.84 13.69
CA GLN A 56 -10.41 5.98 12.31
C GLN A 56 -9.32 4.96 12.00
N VAL A 57 -9.37 4.38 10.81
CA VAL A 57 -8.34 3.48 10.28
C VAL A 57 -7.78 4.10 9.01
N LEU A 58 -6.49 4.44 9.05
CA LEU A 58 -5.76 5.08 7.97
C LEU A 58 -4.80 4.07 7.36
N ILE A 59 -4.99 3.75 6.11
CA ILE A 59 -4.16 2.79 5.38
C ILE A 59 -3.32 3.58 4.36
N VAL A 60 -2.02 3.41 4.41
CA VAL A 60 -1.09 3.92 3.40
C VAL A 60 -0.66 2.76 2.51
N PRO A 61 -0.73 2.86 1.20
CA PRO A 61 -0.19 1.81 0.33
C PRO A 61 1.33 1.69 0.48
N GLY A 62 1.85 0.46 0.57
CA GLY A 62 3.24 0.12 0.33
C GLY A 62 3.43 -0.33 -1.12
N ASN A 63 4.53 -1.02 -1.41
CA ASN A 63 4.76 -1.54 -2.75
C ASN A 63 3.89 -2.78 -3.05
N HIS A 64 3.57 -3.60 -2.05
CA HIS A 64 2.74 -4.79 -2.23
C HIS A 64 1.32 -4.47 -2.68
N GLU A 65 0.76 -3.36 -2.25
CA GLU A 65 -0.55 -2.91 -2.70
C GLU A 65 -0.65 -2.80 -4.21
N TYR A 66 0.45 -2.48 -4.88
CA TYR A 66 0.51 -2.29 -6.35
C TYR A 66 0.95 -3.55 -7.11
N TYR A 67 1.20 -4.66 -6.44
CA TYR A 67 1.55 -5.91 -7.12
C TYR A 67 0.35 -6.51 -7.86
N GLN A 68 0.62 -7.49 -8.74
CA GLN A 68 -0.37 -8.18 -9.54
C GLN A 68 -1.18 -7.27 -10.48
N PHE A 69 -0.46 -6.48 -11.28
CA PHE A 69 -1.02 -5.66 -12.36
C PHE A 69 -1.85 -4.45 -11.88
N CYS A 70 -1.61 -3.97 -10.67
CA CYS A 70 -2.16 -2.70 -10.23
C CYS A 70 -1.21 -1.57 -10.66
N ASP A 71 -1.65 -0.74 -11.59
CA ASP A 71 -0.85 0.41 -12.05
C ASP A 71 -0.85 1.50 -10.98
N VAL A 72 0.35 1.91 -10.55
CA VAL A 72 0.54 2.99 -9.57
C VAL A 72 -0.10 4.29 -10.03
N MET A 73 -0.10 4.55 -11.34
CA MET A 73 -0.59 5.79 -11.93
C MET A 73 -2.07 5.75 -12.31
N GLU A 74 -2.71 4.60 -12.29
CA GLU A 74 -4.12 4.43 -12.69
C GLU A 74 -5.06 5.37 -11.92
N ARG A 75 -4.78 5.58 -10.63
CA ARG A 75 -5.60 6.42 -9.75
C ARG A 75 -5.08 7.85 -9.62
N GLY A 76 -4.01 8.19 -10.35
CA GLY A 76 -3.31 9.46 -10.22
C GLY A 76 -2.42 9.55 -8.96
N LEU A 77 -1.77 10.71 -8.80
CA LEU A 77 -0.81 10.92 -7.70
C LEU A 77 -1.48 11.05 -6.32
N GLN A 78 -2.71 11.53 -6.29
CA GLN A 78 -3.47 11.74 -5.05
C GLN A 78 -4.82 11.04 -5.15
N TRP A 79 -5.06 10.12 -4.23
CA TRP A 79 -6.36 9.44 -4.18
C TRP A 79 -6.68 8.93 -2.78
N LYS A 80 -7.96 8.67 -2.56
CA LYS A 80 -8.45 7.94 -1.40
C LYS A 80 -9.50 6.92 -1.82
N TRP A 81 -9.55 5.83 -1.10
CA TRP A 81 -10.56 4.80 -1.27
C TRP A 81 -11.09 4.34 0.08
N MET A 82 -12.38 4.57 0.31
CA MET A 82 -13.04 4.17 1.54
C MET A 82 -13.52 2.72 1.45
N LEU A 83 -13.04 1.89 2.36
CA LEU A 83 -13.47 0.50 2.52
C LEU A 83 -14.70 0.43 3.43
N LYS A 84 -14.79 1.35 4.40
CA LYS A 84 -15.90 1.59 5.32
C LYS A 84 -15.92 3.06 5.69
N ASP A 85 -16.95 3.50 6.41
CA ASP A 85 -17.11 4.91 6.80
C ASP A 85 -15.89 5.49 7.54
N ASN A 86 -15.22 4.65 8.34
CA ASN A 86 -14.05 5.03 9.12
C ASN A 86 -12.78 4.25 8.75
N VAL A 87 -12.78 3.50 7.65
CA VAL A 87 -11.62 2.73 7.16
C VAL A 87 -11.30 3.17 5.74
N GLY A 88 -10.18 3.83 5.54
CA GLY A 88 -9.79 4.36 4.22
C GLY A 88 -8.33 4.12 3.87
N ILE A 89 -8.10 3.99 2.57
CA ILE A 89 -6.78 3.96 1.96
C ILE A 89 -6.50 5.36 1.41
N TYR A 90 -5.31 5.87 1.67
CA TYR A 90 -4.94 7.24 1.36
C TYR A 90 -3.55 7.29 0.71
N GLN A 91 -3.46 7.92 -0.45
CA GLN A 91 -2.21 8.16 -1.15
C GLN A 91 -2.00 9.66 -1.36
N ASN A 92 -0.87 10.17 -0.85
CA ASN A 92 -0.50 11.59 -0.89
C ASN A 92 -1.63 12.49 -0.33
N GLN A 93 -2.15 12.13 0.83
CA GLN A 93 -3.22 12.84 1.51
C GLN A 93 -2.79 13.31 2.90
N VAL A 94 -3.38 14.40 3.35
CA VAL A 94 -3.32 14.82 4.76
C VAL A 94 -4.69 14.60 5.37
N VAL A 95 -4.72 13.90 6.49
CA VAL A 95 -5.93 13.68 7.28
C VAL A 95 -5.72 14.32 8.65
N CYS A 96 -6.52 15.33 8.97
CA CYS A 96 -6.49 15.98 10.26
C CYS A 96 -7.49 15.29 11.20
N ILE A 97 -7.01 14.79 12.33
CA ILE A 97 -7.85 14.21 13.39
C ILE A 97 -7.50 14.93 14.68
N ASP A 98 -8.48 15.61 15.24
CA ASP A 98 -8.30 16.55 16.34
C ASP A 98 -7.20 17.58 16.00
N ASN A 99 -6.11 17.65 16.74
CA ASN A 99 -4.99 18.55 16.50
C ASN A 99 -3.77 17.85 15.88
N THR A 100 -3.97 16.70 15.24
CA THR A 100 -2.90 15.89 14.65
C THR A 100 -3.11 15.74 13.17
N ASP A 101 -2.11 16.13 12.39
CA ASP A 101 -2.07 15.93 10.94
C ASP A 101 -1.34 14.63 10.61
N PHE A 102 -2.06 13.71 9.97
CA PHE A 102 -1.51 12.48 9.42
C PHE A 102 -1.15 12.71 7.96
N ILE A 103 0.14 12.76 7.66
CA ILE A 103 0.65 12.85 6.28
C ILE A 103 0.81 11.44 5.75
N LEU A 104 -0.06 11.07 4.82
CA LEU A 104 -0.21 9.69 4.32
C LEU A 104 0.31 9.60 2.90
N SER A 105 1.45 8.96 2.73
CA SER A 105 2.13 8.82 1.45
C SER A 105 2.98 7.55 1.41
N THR A 106 2.98 6.85 0.29
CA THR A 106 4.00 5.84 -0.01
C THR A 106 5.32 6.57 -0.25
N LEU A 107 6.31 6.31 0.57
CA LEU A 107 7.61 6.96 0.47
C LEU A 107 8.51 6.20 -0.51
N TRP A 108 8.32 6.44 -1.80
CA TRP A 108 9.16 5.87 -2.84
C TRP A 108 10.58 6.45 -2.79
N SER A 109 11.58 5.61 -3.03
CA SER A 109 12.96 6.06 -3.14
C SER A 109 13.14 6.98 -4.34
N ASN A 110 13.87 8.06 -4.17
CA ASN A 110 14.31 8.89 -5.27
C ASN A 110 15.63 8.31 -5.83
N ILE A 111 15.59 7.86 -7.08
CA ILE A 111 16.77 7.36 -7.77
C ILE A 111 17.36 8.51 -8.59
N PRO A 112 18.60 8.94 -8.28
CA PRO A 112 19.26 9.99 -9.07
C PRO A 112 19.40 9.55 -10.53
N ALA A 113 19.23 10.50 -11.47
CA ALA A 113 19.28 10.22 -12.91
C ALA A 113 20.61 9.55 -13.37
N GLN A 114 21.70 9.85 -12.70
CA GLN A 114 23.02 9.26 -12.96
C GLN A 114 23.10 7.77 -12.62
N ASP A 115 22.27 7.29 -11.70
CA ASP A 115 22.28 5.91 -11.20
C ASP A 115 21.20 5.05 -11.87
N GLU A 116 20.34 5.65 -12.67
CA GLU A 116 19.22 4.97 -13.34
C GLU A 116 19.70 3.78 -14.17
N TYR A 117 20.78 3.94 -14.94
CA TYR A 117 21.30 2.89 -15.81
C TYR A 117 21.65 1.61 -15.02
N TRP A 118 22.39 1.75 -13.92
CA TRP A 118 22.81 0.62 -13.08
C TRP A 118 21.64 -0.02 -12.36
N TYR A 119 20.68 0.80 -11.96
CA TYR A 119 19.47 0.33 -11.32
C TYR A 119 18.63 -0.51 -12.28
N TYR A 120 18.44 -0.06 -13.52
CA TYR A 120 17.76 -0.83 -14.56
C TYR A 120 18.45 -2.14 -14.88
N GLN A 121 19.76 -2.19 -14.90
CA GLN A 121 20.51 -3.42 -15.14
C GLN A 121 20.31 -4.44 -14.01
N SER A 122 20.29 -4.02 -12.77
CA SER A 122 20.06 -4.88 -11.61
C SER A 122 18.62 -5.41 -11.55
N LEU A 123 17.65 -4.57 -11.89
CA LEU A 123 16.24 -4.94 -11.95
C LEU A 123 15.92 -5.93 -13.07
N HIS A 124 16.60 -5.85 -14.20
CA HIS A 124 16.36 -6.74 -15.34
C HIS A 124 16.54 -8.21 -14.99
N LEU A 125 17.32 -8.52 -13.98
CA LEU A 125 17.57 -9.87 -13.52
C LEU A 125 16.50 -10.39 -12.54
N SER A 126 15.91 -9.51 -11.72
CA SER A 126 14.97 -9.90 -10.65
C SER A 126 13.49 -9.64 -10.96
N VAL A 127 13.17 -8.76 -11.91
CA VAL A 127 11.81 -8.20 -12.07
C VAL A 127 11.18 -8.53 -13.44
N ARG A 128 11.76 -9.44 -14.21
CA ARG A 128 11.20 -9.85 -15.53
C ARG A 128 9.72 -10.28 -15.50
N GLY A 129 9.24 -10.76 -14.36
CA GLY A 129 7.83 -11.11 -14.18
C GLY A 129 6.94 -9.92 -13.82
N PHE A 130 7.51 -8.94 -13.15
CA PHE A 130 6.79 -7.80 -12.58
C PHE A 130 6.50 -6.71 -13.64
N LEU A 131 7.52 -6.39 -14.45
CA LEU A 131 7.41 -5.32 -15.45
C LEU A 131 6.56 -5.67 -16.67
N LYS A 132 6.31 -6.95 -16.96
CA LYS A 132 5.47 -7.32 -18.12
C LYS A 132 4.05 -6.79 -18.02
N GLY A 133 3.52 -6.56 -16.83
CA GLY A 133 2.20 -5.96 -16.63
C GLY A 133 2.23 -4.42 -16.63
N ALA A 134 3.30 -3.83 -16.09
CA ALA A 134 3.46 -2.38 -15.99
C ALA A 134 3.99 -1.75 -17.29
N GLN A 135 4.69 -2.50 -18.14
CA GLN A 135 5.31 -2.00 -19.37
C GLN A 135 4.37 -1.47 -20.43
N ALA A 136 3.07 -1.74 -20.34
CA ALA A 136 2.12 -1.30 -21.36
C ALA A 136 1.74 0.19 -21.25
N SER A 137 2.03 0.88 -20.15
CA SER A 137 1.58 2.25 -19.92
C SER A 137 2.60 3.22 -19.30
N VAL A 138 3.80 2.75 -18.97
CA VAL A 138 4.80 3.56 -18.25
C VAL A 138 5.92 3.98 -19.20
N ASN A 139 6.09 5.28 -19.39
CA ASN A 139 7.26 5.81 -20.08
C ASN A 139 8.46 5.93 -19.12
N ASP A 140 9.69 6.06 -19.66
CA ASP A 140 10.94 6.04 -18.89
C ASP A 140 11.00 7.05 -17.72
N LYS A 141 10.18 8.10 -17.75
CA LYS A 141 10.13 9.10 -16.67
C LYS A 141 9.30 8.63 -15.48
N ASP A 142 8.32 7.79 -15.70
CA ASP A 142 7.40 7.31 -14.66
C ASP A 142 7.99 6.14 -13.86
N VAL A 143 8.95 5.44 -14.45
CA VAL A 143 9.67 4.33 -13.79
C VAL A 143 10.42 4.81 -12.54
N ARG A 144 10.84 6.08 -12.47
CA ARG A 144 11.47 6.65 -11.27
C ARG A 144 10.58 6.63 -10.03
N VAL A 145 9.28 6.60 -10.23
CA VAL A 145 8.28 6.61 -9.14
C VAL A 145 7.97 5.20 -8.65
N LEU A 146 8.26 4.18 -9.47
CA LEU A 146 7.83 2.80 -9.23
C LEU A 146 8.75 1.99 -8.32
N TYR A 147 9.97 2.44 -8.08
CA TYR A 147 10.98 1.65 -7.39
C TYR A 147 11.41 2.27 -6.06
N GLY A 148 10.53 2.17 -5.08
CA GLY A 148 10.98 2.14 -3.71
C GLY A 148 11.49 0.73 -3.42
N VAL A 149 12.80 0.54 -3.42
CA VAL A 149 13.41 -0.68 -2.92
C VAL A 149 13.68 -0.47 -1.44
N TRP A 150 13.16 -1.35 -0.65
CA TRP A 150 13.54 -1.55 0.75
C TRP A 150 14.58 -2.63 0.85
#